data_f11fd843d44a93781a632a5585348de0
#
_entry.id   f11fd843d44a93781a632a5585348de0
#
_cell.length_a   1.000
_cell.length_b   1.000
_cell.length_c   1.000
_cell.angle_alpha   90.00
_cell.angle_beta   90.00
_cell.angle_gamma   90.00
#
_symmetry.space_group_name_H-M   'P 1'
#
loop_
_entity.id
_entity.type
_entity.pdbx_description
1 polymer ?
#
loop_
_entity_poly.entity_id
_entity_poly.type
_entity_poly.pdbx_seq_one_letter_code
_entity_poly.pdbx_strand_id
1 'polypeptide(L)'
;MDFPARPSELIAPPPDLMDALRAEPVEVFSNSFNYLACFESARNLRELAPDMPALARLDRPGVIVTSPGEGHYDFFSRYFAPAKGIPEDPVTGAAHCMLTPYWAHRLGKTSFRAFQCSPRGGEVLCRLMGNRVELEGSCVFYLEGEAEI
;
A
#
# COMPACT_ATOMS: atom_id res chain seq x y z
N MET A 1 -5.33 -7.26 -13.98
CA MET A 1 -3.87 -6.98 -14.24
C MET A 1 -3.07 -7.97 -13.44
N ASP A 2 -1.99 -8.52 -14.01
CA ASP A 2 -1.15 -9.56 -13.39
C ASP A 2 0.29 -9.04 -13.22
N PHE A 3 0.82 -9.12 -11.99
CA PHE A 3 2.12 -8.59 -11.61
C PHE A 3 2.94 -9.59 -10.80
N PRO A 4 4.29 -9.47 -10.76
CA PRO A 4 5.09 -10.22 -9.81
C PRO A 4 4.73 -9.85 -8.36
N ALA A 5 4.59 -10.84 -7.49
CA ALA A 5 4.55 -10.60 -6.05
C ALA A 5 5.88 -9.97 -5.59
N ARG A 6 5.79 -9.04 -4.64
CA ARG A 6 6.96 -8.35 -4.06
C ARG A 6 7.01 -8.61 -2.57
N PRO A 7 7.50 -9.78 -2.15
CA PRO A 7 7.62 -10.08 -0.73
C PRO A 7 8.54 -9.07 -0.04
N SER A 8 8.40 -9.00 1.26
CA SER A 8 9.16 -8.10 2.13
C SER A 8 9.61 -8.85 3.38
N GLU A 9 10.63 -8.33 4.02
CA GLU A 9 11.22 -8.90 5.23
C GLU A 9 10.89 -8.03 6.44
N LEU A 10 10.64 -8.66 7.58
CA LEU A 10 10.46 -7.97 8.86
C LEU A 10 11.78 -7.32 9.26
N ILE A 11 11.72 -6.05 9.64
CA ILE A 11 12.88 -5.29 10.10
C ILE A 11 12.58 -4.59 11.43
N ALA A 12 13.62 -4.20 12.15
CA ALA A 12 13.46 -3.25 13.25
C ALA A 12 12.98 -1.92 12.68
N PRO A 13 11.95 -1.28 13.30
CA PRO A 13 11.44 0.01 12.81
C PRO A 13 12.55 1.07 12.79
N PRO A 14 12.89 1.66 11.63
CA PRO A 14 13.87 2.75 11.58
C PRO A 14 13.34 3.98 12.34
N PRO A 15 14.14 4.62 13.22
CA PRO A 15 13.71 5.83 13.94
C PRO A 15 13.19 6.93 13.01
N ASP A 16 13.90 7.19 11.91
CA ASP A 16 13.52 8.20 10.92
C ASP A 16 12.16 7.93 10.27
N LEU A 17 11.79 6.65 10.11
CA LEU A 17 10.47 6.28 9.58
C LEU A 17 9.36 6.58 10.61
N MET A 18 9.58 6.25 11.88
CA MET A 18 8.60 6.53 12.94
C MET A 18 8.40 8.03 13.13
N ASP A 19 9.50 8.79 13.17
CA ASP A 19 9.47 10.25 13.24
C ASP A 19 8.71 10.86 12.06
N ALA A 20 8.99 10.38 10.83
CA ALA A 20 8.33 10.85 9.62
C ALA A 20 6.84 10.48 9.58
N LEU A 21 6.47 9.30 10.04
CA LEU A 21 5.06 8.89 10.14
C LEU A 21 4.32 9.61 11.28
N ARG A 22 5.06 10.14 12.27
CA ARG A 22 4.52 10.69 13.55
C ARG A 22 3.63 9.68 14.27
N ALA A 23 3.98 8.41 14.15
CA ALA A 23 3.23 7.31 14.72
C ALA A 23 4.12 6.07 14.85
N GLU A 24 3.77 5.20 15.80
CA GLU A 24 4.47 3.94 16.04
C GLU A 24 3.69 2.79 15.39
N PRO A 25 4.19 2.18 14.31
CA PRO A 25 3.61 0.96 13.75
C PRO A 25 3.90 -0.25 14.66
N VAL A 26 3.02 -1.24 14.62
CA VAL A 26 3.19 -2.51 15.36
C VAL A 26 4.35 -3.33 14.79
N GLU A 27 4.48 -3.33 13.48
CA GLU A 27 5.52 -4.05 12.73
C GLU A 27 5.93 -3.23 11.51
N VAL A 28 7.18 -3.37 11.11
CA VAL A 28 7.69 -2.78 9.87
C VAL A 28 8.37 -3.85 9.02
N PHE A 29 7.99 -3.90 7.77
CA PHE A 29 8.65 -4.71 6.75
C PHE A 29 9.30 -3.81 5.71
N SER A 30 10.27 -4.34 4.97
CA SER A 30 10.93 -3.61 3.90
C SER A 30 11.29 -4.51 2.73
N ASN A 31 11.38 -3.90 1.55
CA ASN A 31 12.07 -4.43 0.39
C ASN A 31 12.90 -3.32 -0.27
N SER A 32 13.46 -3.57 -1.46
CA SER A 32 14.31 -2.60 -2.17
C SER A 32 13.61 -1.28 -2.52
N PHE A 33 12.26 -1.23 -2.48
CA PHE A 33 11.49 -0.10 -3.00
C PHE A 33 10.67 0.61 -1.94
N ASN A 34 10.19 -0.13 -0.92
CA ASN A 34 9.20 0.41 0.01
C ASN A 34 9.45 -0.07 1.44
N TYR A 35 9.06 0.78 2.38
CA TYR A 35 8.66 0.35 3.71
C TYR A 35 7.20 -0.05 3.72
N LEU A 36 6.84 -1.02 4.56
CA LEU A 36 5.47 -1.40 4.89
C LEU A 36 5.31 -1.32 6.40
N ALA A 37 4.62 -0.29 6.87
CA ALA A 37 4.33 -0.06 8.27
C ALA A 37 2.91 -0.53 8.60
N CYS A 38 2.79 -1.46 9.57
CA CYS A 38 1.55 -2.09 9.95
C CYS A 38 0.98 -1.47 11.21
N PHE A 39 -0.30 -1.12 11.20
CA PHE A 39 -1.03 -0.51 12.31
C PHE A 39 -2.13 -1.44 12.83
N GLU A 40 -2.50 -1.28 14.10
CA GLU A 40 -3.51 -2.13 14.75
C GLU A 40 -4.92 -1.93 14.20
N SER A 41 -5.27 -0.71 13.77
CA SER A 41 -6.63 -0.37 13.42
C SER A 41 -6.73 0.55 12.20
N ALA A 42 -7.88 0.49 11.54
CA ALA A 42 -8.24 1.40 10.47
C ALA A 42 -8.27 2.87 10.93
N ARG A 43 -8.60 3.12 12.19
CA ARG A 43 -8.60 4.46 12.78
C ARG A 43 -7.19 5.05 12.78
N ASN A 44 -6.22 4.31 13.34
CA ASN A 44 -4.82 4.74 13.36
C ASN A 44 -4.33 5.08 11.94
N LEU A 45 -4.64 4.23 10.96
CA LEU A 45 -4.25 4.44 9.58
C LEU A 45 -4.89 5.68 8.93
N ARG A 46 -6.18 5.92 9.16
CA ARG A 46 -6.90 7.08 8.60
C ARG A 46 -6.46 8.40 9.22
N GLU A 47 -6.15 8.41 10.52
CA GLU A 47 -5.74 9.61 11.27
C GLU A 47 -4.26 9.98 11.05
N LEU A 48 -3.47 9.14 10.33
CA LEU A 48 -2.07 9.44 10.02
C LEU A 48 -1.92 10.77 9.27
N ALA A 49 -1.06 11.64 9.81
CA ALA A 49 -0.66 12.91 9.21
C ALA A 49 0.88 12.99 9.12
N PRO A 50 1.51 12.26 8.18
CA PRO A 50 2.95 12.16 8.08
C PRO A 50 3.61 13.49 7.72
N ASP A 51 4.87 13.62 8.12
CA ASP A 51 5.77 14.69 7.66
C ASP A 51 6.29 14.34 6.26
N MET A 52 5.68 14.90 5.21
CA MET A 52 6.05 14.59 3.83
C MET A 52 7.51 14.93 3.49
N PRO A 53 8.07 16.08 3.91
CA PRO A 53 9.50 16.36 3.79
C PRO A 53 10.40 15.33 4.48
N ALA A 54 10.01 14.82 5.64
CA ALA A 54 10.75 13.77 6.33
C ALA A 54 10.67 12.44 5.60
N LEU A 55 9.47 12.03 5.15
CA LEU A 55 9.30 10.84 4.31
C LEU A 55 10.13 10.88 3.02
N ALA A 56 10.27 12.08 2.41
CA ALA A 56 11.05 12.24 1.17
C ALA A 56 12.56 12.01 1.37
N ARG A 57 13.06 12.05 2.60
CA ARG A 57 14.48 11.84 2.93
C ARG A 57 14.82 10.39 3.29
N LEU A 58 13.83 9.53 3.41
CA LEU A 58 14.06 8.11 3.68
C LEU A 58 14.82 7.44 2.53
N ASP A 59 15.55 6.39 2.86
CA ASP A 59 16.33 5.62 1.89
C ASP A 59 15.48 4.73 0.94
N ARG A 60 14.18 4.60 1.24
CA ARG A 60 13.19 3.96 0.37
C ARG A 60 12.21 5.03 -0.15
N PRO A 61 11.99 5.06 -1.48
CA PRO A 61 11.18 6.13 -2.09
C PRO A 61 9.68 6.00 -1.85
N GLY A 62 9.22 4.91 -1.27
CA GLY A 62 7.80 4.67 -0.98
C GLY A 62 7.56 4.13 0.41
N VAL A 63 6.49 4.60 1.04
CA VAL A 63 6.01 4.11 2.34
C VAL A 63 4.56 3.67 2.20
N ILE A 64 4.35 2.37 2.38
CA ILE A 64 3.04 1.75 2.47
C ILE A 64 2.66 1.70 3.94
N VAL A 65 1.46 2.11 4.29
CA VAL A 65 0.88 1.87 5.60
C VAL A 65 -0.34 0.99 5.45
N THR A 66 -0.55 0.06 6.38
CA THR A 66 -1.68 -0.88 6.32
C THR A 66 -2.23 -1.21 7.70
N SER A 67 -3.49 -1.61 7.74
CA SER A 67 -4.18 -2.12 8.93
C SER A 67 -5.18 -3.20 8.54
N PRO A 68 -5.68 -4.00 9.51
CA PRO A 68 -6.87 -4.81 9.29
C PRO A 68 -8.01 -3.98 8.73
N GLY A 69 -8.84 -4.58 7.89
CA GLY A 69 -10.03 -3.96 7.33
C GLY A 69 -11.22 -3.97 8.30
N GLU A 70 -12.29 -3.32 7.89
CA GLU A 70 -13.57 -3.27 8.58
C GLU A 70 -14.71 -3.58 7.60
N GLY A 71 -15.81 -4.14 8.11
CA GLY A 71 -16.98 -4.48 7.30
C GLY A 71 -16.67 -5.56 6.28
N HIS A 72 -16.71 -5.24 5.00
CA HIS A 72 -16.48 -6.19 3.91
C HIS A 72 -15.08 -6.09 3.31
N TYR A 73 -14.22 -5.22 3.84
CA TYR A 73 -12.81 -5.12 3.44
C TYR A 73 -11.93 -5.98 4.34
N ASP A 74 -10.96 -6.65 3.74
CA ASP A 74 -9.98 -7.48 4.45
C ASP A 74 -8.87 -6.66 5.07
N PHE A 75 -8.44 -5.62 4.37
CA PHE A 75 -7.43 -4.69 4.85
C PHE A 75 -7.59 -3.30 4.22
N PHE A 76 -7.02 -2.32 4.91
CA PHE A 76 -6.87 -0.95 4.44
C PHE A 76 -5.42 -0.62 4.19
N SER A 77 -5.19 0.35 3.30
CA SER A 77 -3.84 0.85 3.00
C SER A 77 -3.84 2.34 2.67
N ARG A 78 -2.66 2.97 2.78
CA ARG A 78 -2.31 4.25 2.16
C ARG A 78 -0.91 4.13 1.59
N TYR A 79 -0.57 4.94 0.59
CA TYR A 79 0.75 4.95 -0.02
C TYR A 79 1.28 6.37 -0.16
N PHE A 80 2.43 6.60 0.44
CA PHE A 80 3.15 7.88 0.41
C PHE A 80 4.43 7.74 -0.41
N ALA A 81 4.64 8.65 -1.36
CA ALA A 81 5.84 8.65 -2.21
C ALA A 81 6.33 10.08 -2.52
N PRO A 82 6.53 10.93 -1.51
CA PRO A 82 6.94 12.32 -1.73
C PRO A 82 8.31 12.44 -2.42
N ALA A 83 9.23 11.49 -2.25
CA ALA A 83 10.48 11.41 -3.00
C ALA A 83 10.28 11.26 -4.52
N LYS A 84 9.11 10.81 -4.96
CA LYS A 84 8.71 10.70 -6.37
C LYS A 84 7.84 11.87 -6.85
N GLY A 85 7.69 12.91 -6.03
CA GLY A 85 6.83 14.06 -6.32
C GLY A 85 5.34 13.83 -6.09
N ILE A 86 4.95 12.71 -5.49
CA ILE A 86 3.57 12.34 -5.19
C ILE A 86 3.42 12.21 -3.67
N PRO A 87 2.90 13.23 -2.96
CA PRO A 87 2.75 13.14 -1.50
C PRO A 87 1.98 11.89 -1.06
N GLU A 88 0.82 11.65 -1.64
CA GLU A 88 0.01 10.44 -1.42
C GLU A 88 -0.65 10.01 -2.74
N ASP A 89 -0.45 8.74 -3.11
CA ASP A 89 -1.03 8.18 -4.34
C ASP A 89 -2.46 7.67 -4.07
N PRO A 90 -3.42 8.00 -4.93
CA PRO A 90 -4.83 7.62 -4.75
C PRO A 90 -5.09 6.12 -4.66
N VAL A 91 -4.57 5.33 -5.60
CA VAL A 91 -4.68 3.86 -5.62
C VAL A 91 -3.43 3.28 -6.29
N THR A 92 -2.70 2.45 -5.57
CA THR A 92 -1.35 2.03 -5.95
C THR A 92 -1.26 0.52 -6.20
N GLY A 93 -1.29 0.10 -7.45
CA GLY A 93 -1.13 -1.32 -7.81
C GLY A 93 0.18 -1.92 -7.29
N ALA A 94 1.30 -1.20 -7.43
CA ALA A 94 2.60 -1.67 -6.97
C ALA A 94 2.68 -1.90 -5.45
N ALA A 95 1.94 -1.14 -4.65
CA ALA A 95 1.83 -1.35 -3.20
C ALA A 95 1.07 -2.66 -2.91
N HIS A 96 0.02 -2.94 -3.67
CA HIS A 96 -0.77 -4.16 -3.50
C HIS A 96 0.01 -5.44 -3.90
N CYS A 97 1.05 -5.33 -4.73
CA CYS A 97 1.97 -6.44 -5.00
C CYS A 97 2.81 -6.84 -3.76
N MET A 98 2.96 -5.93 -2.77
CA MET A 98 3.61 -6.17 -1.49
C MET A 98 2.59 -6.52 -0.39
N LEU A 99 1.45 -5.82 -0.36
CA LEU A 99 0.37 -6.03 0.60
C LEU A 99 -0.27 -7.41 0.48
N THR A 100 -0.49 -7.88 -0.75
CA THR A 100 -1.18 -9.15 -0.99
C THR A 100 -0.45 -10.36 -0.37
N PRO A 101 0.87 -10.59 -0.59
CA PRO A 101 1.58 -11.67 0.09
C PRO A 101 1.67 -11.48 1.61
N TYR A 102 1.79 -10.25 2.10
CA TYR A 102 1.76 -9.96 3.54
C TYR A 102 0.44 -10.41 4.18
N TRP A 103 -0.69 -9.95 3.62
CA TRP A 103 -2.01 -10.28 4.14
C TRP A 103 -2.39 -11.75 3.91
N ALA A 104 -1.87 -12.39 2.85
CA ALA A 104 -2.05 -13.82 2.61
C ALA A 104 -1.44 -14.65 3.74
N HIS A 105 -0.24 -14.31 4.17
CA HIS A 105 0.41 -14.94 5.32
C HIS A 105 -0.37 -14.67 6.62
N ARG A 106 -0.84 -13.43 6.81
CA ARG A 106 -1.51 -12.99 8.05
C ARG A 106 -2.90 -13.57 8.23
N LEU A 107 -3.69 -13.68 7.14
CA LEU A 107 -5.10 -14.10 7.17
C LEU A 107 -5.32 -15.55 6.71
N GLY A 108 -4.29 -16.24 6.22
CA GLY A 108 -4.38 -17.63 5.76
C GLY A 108 -5.28 -17.81 4.53
N LYS A 109 -5.41 -16.80 3.67
CA LYS A 109 -6.19 -16.86 2.43
C LYS A 109 -5.47 -16.16 1.28
N THR A 110 -5.96 -16.31 0.05
CA THR A 110 -5.28 -15.82 -1.15
C THR A 110 -6.05 -14.75 -1.93
N SER A 111 -7.29 -14.49 -1.56
CA SER A 111 -8.14 -13.49 -2.24
C SER A 111 -8.64 -12.46 -1.23
N PHE A 112 -8.57 -11.18 -1.61
CA PHE A 112 -8.83 -10.06 -0.72
C PHE A 112 -9.62 -8.97 -1.41
N ARG A 113 -10.47 -8.32 -0.62
CA ARG A 113 -11.07 -7.04 -0.95
C ARG A 113 -10.40 -5.97 -0.11
N ALA A 114 -9.59 -5.14 -0.74
CA ALA A 114 -8.83 -4.07 -0.10
C ALA A 114 -9.41 -2.70 -0.42
N PHE A 115 -9.16 -1.74 0.45
CA PHE A 115 -9.47 -0.34 0.17
C PHE A 115 -8.27 0.54 0.50
N GLN A 116 -7.82 1.34 -0.47
CA GLN A 116 -6.78 2.35 -0.23
C GLN A 116 -7.44 3.64 0.22
N CYS A 117 -7.15 4.05 1.48
CA CYS A 117 -7.81 5.14 2.20
C CYS A 117 -7.19 6.52 1.91
N SER A 118 -6.79 6.78 0.66
CA SER A 118 -6.39 8.12 0.24
C SER A 118 -7.59 9.09 0.21
N PRO A 119 -7.40 10.41 0.08
CA PRO A 119 -8.52 11.36 -0.04
C PRO A 119 -9.54 11.02 -1.14
N ARG A 120 -9.08 10.45 -2.27
CA ARG A 120 -9.97 9.95 -3.33
C ARG A 120 -10.55 8.58 -2.98
N GLY A 121 -9.74 7.73 -2.36
CA GLY A 121 -10.07 6.34 -2.08
C GLY A 121 -10.15 5.45 -3.31
N GLY A 122 -10.12 4.15 -3.08
CA GLY A 122 -10.36 3.16 -4.13
C GLY A 122 -10.30 1.73 -3.64
N GLU A 123 -11.21 0.92 -4.19
CA GLU A 123 -11.26 -0.51 -3.96
C GLU A 123 -10.30 -1.24 -4.90
N VAL A 124 -9.62 -2.25 -4.38
CA VAL A 124 -8.77 -3.16 -5.14
C VAL A 124 -9.08 -4.59 -4.72
N LEU A 125 -9.46 -5.42 -5.69
CA LEU A 125 -9.52 -6.85 -5.47
C LEU A 125 -8.15 -7.45 -5.77
N CYS A 126 -7.63 -8.23 -4.82
CA CYS A 126 -6.29 -8.80 -4.89
C CYS A 126 -6.36 -10.32 -4.81
N ARG A 127 -5.55 -11.01 -5.62
CA ARG A 127 -5.40 -12.46 -5.54
C ARG A 127 -3.93 -12.85 -5.61
N LEU A 128 -3.47 -13.62 -4.63
CA LEU A 128 -2.13 -14.23 -4.65
C LEU A 128 -2.17 -15.55 -5.43
N MET A 129 -1.33 -15.68 -6.45
CA MET A 129 -1.19 -16.87 -7.29
C MET A 129 0.29 -17.30 -7.35
N GLY A 130 0.72 -18.07 -6.34
CA GLY A 130 2.13 -18.42 -6.20
C GLY A 130 3.01 -17.17 -6.01
N ASN A 131 3.87 -16.89 -6.98
CA ASN A 131 4.73 -15.70 -7.00
C ASN A 131 4.14 -14.51 -7.80
N ARG A 132 2.85 -14.53 -8.10
CA ARG A 132 2.15 -13.50 -8.84
C ARG A 132 0.98 -12.93 -8.05
N VAL A 133 0.64 -11.69 -8.34
CA VAL A 133 -0.52 -10.99 -7.77
C VAL A 133 -1.40 -10.50 -8.90
N GLU A 134 -2.64 -10.97 -8.91
CA GLU A 134 -3.69 -10.40 -9.75
C GLU A 134 -4.36 -9.25 -9.02
N LEU A 135 -4.51 -8.12 -9.72
CA LEU A 135 -5.22 -6.94 -9.24
C LEU A 135 -6.38 -6.62 -10.18
N GLU A 136 -7.55 -6.37 -9.58
CA GLU A 136 -8.76 -6.00 -10.28
C GLU A 136 -9.34 -4.74 -9.64
N GLY A 137 -9.88 -3.84 -10.45
CA GLY A 137 -10.54 -2.61 -10.02
C GLY A 137 -11.60 -2.20 -11.04
N SER A 138 -12.51 -1.34 -10.62
CA SER A 138 -13.54 -0.80 -11.50
C SER A 138 -12.95 0.23 -12.46
N CYS A 139 -13.44 0.24 -13.70
CA CYS A 139 -13.14 1.28 -14.67
C CYS A 139 -14.42 1.72 -15.38
N VAL A 140 -14.40 2.94 -15.92
CA VAL A 140 -15.46 3.47 -16.77
C VAL A 140 -14.86 3.86 -18.12
N PHE A 141 -15.64 3.70 -19.17
CA PHE A 141 -15.26 4.17 -20.49
C PHE A 141 -15.26 5.71 -20.48
N TYR A 142 -14.16 6.31 -20.93
CA TYR A 142 -13.98 7.76 -20.90
C TYR A 142 -13.86 8.37 -22.31
N LEU A 143 -13.00 7.77 -23.14
CA LEU A 143 -12.71 8.29 -24.49
C LEU A 143 -12.27 7.15 -25.40
N GLU A 144 -12.74 7.21 -26.66
CA GLU A 144 -12.20 6.45 -27.80
C GLU A 144 -11.78 7.44 -28.88
N GLY A 145 -10.66 7.18 -29.54
CA GLY A 145 -10.14 8.02 -30.59
C GLY A 145 -9.20 7.28 -31.52
N GLU A 146 -8.99 7.83 -32.72
CA GLU A 146 -8.01 7.34 -33.70
C GLU A 146 -6.80 8.27 -33.68
N ALA A 147 -5.59 7.70 -33.80
CA ALA A 147 -4.34 8.43 -33.94
C ALA A 147 -3.66 8.02 -35.24
N GLU A 148 -3.28 8.99 -36.06
CA GLU A 148 -2.37 8.77 -37.19
C GLU A 148 -0.92 8.85 -36.68
N ILE A 149 -0.10 7.81 -37.00
CA ILE A 149 1.29 7.68 -36.58
C ILE A 149 2.19 7.83 -37.81
#